data_957a635770f73bc4aea491e1a8ae5df9
#
_entry.id   957a635770f73bc4aea491e1a8ae5df9
#
_cell.length_a   1.000
_cell.length_b   1.000
_cell.length_c   1.000
_cell.angle_alpha   90.00
_cell.angle_beta   90.00
_cell.angle_gamma   90.00
#
_symmetry.space_group_name_H-M   'P 1'
#
loop_
_entity.id
_entity.type
_entity.pdbx_description
1 polymer ?
#
loop_
_entity_poly.entity_id
_entity_poly.type
_entity_poly.pdbx_seq_one_letter_code
_entity_poly.pdbx_strand_id
1 'polypeptide(L)'
;MSKRTWLTISCRLGLTAAVLGIAWLQGVSVSAQTPPSAKEKSLETSVPVAAPGEKAWAILRDGIKDKSADKRALAVRALGLLSGNVEAENSAISALEDKNASVRTAAAAALGSMHAEHAKIALENVLEDPEPAVVLAAANSLLLLHDSLGYDIYFAVLTGEGRADKGLIKGQLDTLKNKKQMAKLGFEEGIGFIPFAGMGYEAFKTVTKNDSSPLRAAAAKQLAHDPDPATTKALVAATKDKKWQVRAAALEAIAQRDDRSLLREIAPALDDEKDVVRFTAAACVAHLSELPSKNDPAKPAKP
;
A
#
# COMPACT_ATOMS: atom_id res chain seq x y z
N MET A 1 -14.81 47.91 33.34
CA MET A 1 -13.76 48.50 34.14
C MET A 1 -12.46 47.85 33.64
N SER A 2 -11.69 48.63 32.90
CA SER A 2 -10.50 49.41 33.20
C SER A 2 -9.25 48.52 33.26
N LYS A 3 -8.16 48.76 32.59
CA LYS A 3 -7.38 49.77 31.85
C LYS A 3 -6.13 49.04 31.34
N ARG A 4 -5.71 49.23 30.06
CA ARG A 4 -4.60 50.09 29.60
C ARG A 4 -3.25 49.87 30.33
N THR A 5 -2.19 49.63 29.55
CA THR A 5 -1.13 50.57 29.11
C THR A 5 -0.08 49.81 28.31
N TRP A 6 0.24 50.15 27.13
CA TRP A 6 1.26 50.90 26.42
C TRP A 6 2.63 51.01 27.14
N LEU A 7 3.72 50.58 26.48
CA LEU A 7 4.96 51.37 26.43
C LEU A 7 5.81 51.02 25.21
N THR A 8 5.95 52.00 24.36
CA THR A 8 6.94 52.24 23.31
C THR A 8 8.26 52.75 23.95
N ILE A 9 9.38 52.73 23.22
CA ILE A 9 10.54 53.63 23.19
C ILE A 9 11.65 52.88 22.40
N SER A 10 12.00 53.24 21.21
CA SER A 10 12.69 54.39 20.64
C SER A 10 14.21 54.19 20.48
N CYS A 11 14.61 54.14 19.28
CA CYS A 11 15.65 54.88 18.55
C CYS A 11 16.96 55.25 19.28
N ARG A 12 18.10 54.97 18.66
CA ARG A 12 19.18 55.96 18.44
C ARG A 12 20.17 55.53 17.35
N LEU A 13 20.33 56.48 16.47
CA LEU A 13 21.38 56.70 15.48
C LEU A 13 22.76 56.85 16.12
N GLY A 14 23.80 56.57 15.35
CA GLY A 14 25.18 57.00 15.60
C GLY A 14 26.01 57.00 14.31
N LEU A 15 26.08 58.14 13.67
CA LEU A 15 27.00 58.52 12.58
C LEU A 15 28.39 58.85 13.15
N THR A 16 29.47 58.68 12.37
CA THR A 16 30.65 59.57 12.14
C THR A 16 31.61 58.76 11.25
N ALA A 17 31.93 59.14 10.07
CA ALA A 17 32.70 60.20 9.46
C ALA A 17 34.23 59.91 9.45
N ALA A 18 34.72 59.68 8.21
CA ALA A 18 35.73 60.35 7.42
C ALA A 18 37.22 60.36 7.91
N VAL A 19 38.16 60.11 7.01
CA VAL A 19 39.10 61.04 6.42
C VAL A 19 40.15 60.37 5.53
N LEU A 20 40.20 60.74 4.26
CA LEU A 20 41.28 61.08 3.35
C LEU A 20 42.70 60.56 3.53
N GLY A 21 43.29 60.04 2.47
CA GLY A 21 44.74 59.96 2.23
C GLY A 21 45.05 59.67 0.75
N ILE A 22 45.51 60.67 0.04
CA ILE A 22 45.92 60.72 -1.40
C ILE A 22 47.39 60.28 -1.53
N ALA A 23 47.77 59.56 -2.56
CA ALA A 23 49.01 59.71 -3.34
C ALA A 23 49.12 58.60 -4.42
N TRP A 24 48.99 58.97 -5.62
CA TRP A 24 49.85 58.97 -6.82
C TRP A 24 50.99 57.92 -6.86
N LEU A 25 51.02 57.07 -7.86
CA LEU A 25 52.05 57.02 -8.90
C LEU A 25 51.73 56.06 -10.05
N GLN A 26 52.00 56.55 -11.24
CA GLN A 26 51.78 55.93 -12.55
C GLN A 26 52.72 54.73 -12.75
N GLY A 27 52.28 53.74 -13.54
CA GLY A 27 53.14 52.70 -14.04
C GLY A 27 52.43 51.73 -14.96
N VAL A 28 52.43 52.07 -16.26
CA VAL A 28 52.54 51.24 -17.45
C VAL A 28 51.72 49.95 -17.57
N SER A 29 50.83 49.99 -18.51
CA SER A 29 50.06 48.88 -19.10
C SER A 29 50.93 47.76 -19.67
N VAL A 30 50.67 46.54 -19.25
CA VAL A 30 50.88 45.36 -20.08
C VAL A 30 49.59 44.57 -20.12
N SER A 31 48.97 44.61 -21.28
CA SER A 31 47.76 43.85 -21.60
C SER A 31 48.16 42.37 -21.77
N ALA A 32 47.91 41.57 -20.76
CA ALA A 32 47.91 40.14 -20.88
C ALA A 32 46.43 39.69 -20.94
N GLN A 33 45.95 39.42 -22.12
CA GLN A 33 44.68 38.78 -22.35
C GLN A 33 44.76 37.33 -21.82
N THR A 34 44.18 37.11 -20.65
CA THR A 34 43.83 35.75 -20.21
C THR A 34 42.63 35.26 -21.00
N PRO A 35 42.68 34.04 -21.58
CA PRO A 35 41.53 33.45 -22.22
C PRO A 35 40.41 33.22 -21.19
N PRO A 36 39.14 33.29 -21.63
CA PRO A 36 38.01 33.10 -20.72
C PRO A 36 38.06 31.70 -20.10
N SER A 37 38.15 31.67 -18.78
CA SER A 37 38.00 30.46 -17.97
C SER A 37 36.74 29.75 -18.42
N ALA A 38 36.91 28.59 -19.04
CA ALA A 38 35.83 27.64 -19.24
C ALA A 38 35.14 27.41 -17.88
N LYS A 39 33.91 27.88 -17.79
CA LYS A 39 33.03 27.46 -16.69
C LYS A 39 33.02 25.94 -16.71
N GLU A 40 33.70 25.35 -15.79
CA GLU A 40 33.53 23.98 -15.42
C GLU A 40 32.05 23.82 -15.04
N LYS A 41 31.31 23.37 -16.03
CA LYS A 41 29.94 22.87 -15.83
C LYS A 41 30.11 21.63 -14.98
N SER A 42 30.00 21.79 -13.67
CA SER A 42 29.87 20.66 -12.77
C SER A 42 28.74 19.78 -13.37
N LEU A 43 29.13 18.65 -13.96
CA LEU A 43 28.22 17.55 -14.19
C LEU A 43 27.76 17.12 -12.80
N GLU A 44 26.68 17.72 -12.32
CA GLU A 44 25.84 17.06 -11.33
C GLU A 44 25.44 15.76 -11.99
N THR A 45 26.10 14.69 -11.54
CA THR A 45 25.69 13.34 -11.82
C THR A 45 24.33 13.20 -11.16
N SER A 46 23.27 13.58 -11.86
CA SER A 46 21.91 13.27 -11.46
C SER A 46 21.82 11.75 -11.47
N VAL A 47 21.91 11.17 -10.28
CA VAL A 47 21.51 9.78 -10.06
C VAL A 47 20.12 9.67 -10.66
N PRO A 48 19.88 8.79 -11.64
CA PRO A 48 18.55 8.65 -12.22
C PRO A 48 17.58 8.36 -11.08
N VAL A 49 16.65 9.26 -10.82
CA VAL A 49 15.56 8.98 -9.88
C VAL A 49 14.79 7.82 -10.50
N ALA A 50 14.84 6.66 -9.85
CA ALA A 50 14.14 5.47 -10.32
C ALA A 50 12.69 5.81 -10.64
N ALA A 51 12.18 5.30 -11.77
CA ALA A 51 10.79 5.50 -12.13
C ALA A 51 9.89 5.06 -10.95
N PRO A 52 8.77 5.76 -10.68
CA PRO A 52 7.90 5.43 -9.55
C PRO A 52 7.54 3.95 -9.45
N GLY A 53 7.31 3.27 -10.57
CA GLY A 53 7.04 1.84 -10.63
C GLY A 53 8.22 0.98 -10.17
N GLU A 54 9.46 1.33 -10.54
CA GLU A 54 10.66 0.60 -10.08
C GLU A 54 10.87 0.77 -8.57
N LYS A 55 10.69 1.99 -8.04
CA LYS A 55 10.72 2.23 -6.59
C LYS A 55 9.64 1.41 -5.87
N ALA A 56 8.44 1.36 -6.42
CA ALA A 56 7.31 0.61 -5.88
C ALA A 56 7.64 -0.89 -5.79
N TRP A 57 8.15 -1.47 -6.89
CA TRP A 57 8.57 -2.87 -6.90
C TRP A 57 9.74 -3.15 -5.96
N ALA A 58 10.70 -2.27 -5.82
CA ALA A 58 11.78 -2.40 -4.84
C ALA A 58 11.21 -2.49 -3.41
N ILE A 59 10.28 -1.61 -3.04
CA ILE A 59 9.60 -1.63 -1.73
C ILE A 59 8.88 -2.96 -1.49
N LEU A 60 8.15 -3.49 -2.48
CA LEU A 60 7.44 -4.76 -2.35
C LEU A 60 8.41 -5.94 -2.19
N ARG A 61 9.45 -6.03 -3.04
CA ARG A 61 10.46 -7.09 -2.98
C ARG A 61 11.21 -7.10 -1.66
N ASP A 62 11.56 -5.92 -1.13
CA ASP A 62 12.21 -5.79 0.17
C ASP A 62 11.25 -6.19 1.30
N GLY A 63 10.00 -5.76 1.22
CA GLY A 63 8.96 -6.09 2.20
C GLY A 63 8.68 -7.58 2.29
N ILE A 64 8.60 -8.29 1.17
CA ILE A 64 8.37 -9.75 1.10
C ILE A 64 9.53 -10.53 1.75
N LYS A 65 10.74 -9.98 1.74
CA LYS A 65 11.95 -10.61 2.30
C LYS A 65 12.32 -10.09 3.69
N ASP A 66 11.50 -9.20 4.28
CA ASP A 66 11.81 -8.59 5.59
C ASP A 66 11.92 -9.66 6.69
N LYS A 67 12.76 -9.38 7.68
CA LYS A 67 12.92 -10.27 8.85
C LYS A 67 11.65 -10.36 9.68
N SER A 68 10.87 -9.28 9.76
CA SER A 68 9.58 -9.23 10.45
C SER A 68 8.50 -9.95 9.66
N ALA A 69 7.85 -10.92 10.29
CA ALA A 69 6.72 -11.62 9.70
C ALA A 69 5.55 -10.66 9.38
N ASP A 70 5.33 -9.66 10.25
CA ASP A 70 4.25 -8.69 10.05
C ASP A 70 4.48 -7.86 8.78
N LYS A 71 5.72 -7.40 8.55
CA LYS A 71 6.06 -6.68 7.32
C LYS A 71 5.93 -7.56 6.09
N ARG A 72 6.40 -8.82 6.16
CA ARG A 72 6.21 -9.77 5.05
C ARG A 72 4.73 -9.97 4.74
N ALA A 73 3.91 -10.18 5.77
CA ALA A 73 2.46 -10.38 5.59
C ALA A 73 1.78 -9.15 4.97
N LEU A 74 2.17 -7.94 5.39
CA LEU A 74 1.64 -6.70 4.82
C LEU A 74 2.06 -6.52 3.35
N ALA A 75 3.33 -6.79 3.03
CA ALA A 75 3.84 -6.70 1.66
C ALA A 75 3.17 -7.74 0.75
N VAL A 76 3.06 -8.99 1.20
CA VAL A 76 2.39 -10.08 0.46
C VAL A 76 0.90 -9.78 0.26
N ARG A 77 0.22 -9.27 1.29
CA ARG A 77 -1.18 -8.83 1.17
C ARG A 77 -1.36 -7.76 0.09
N ALA A 78 -0.45 -6.79 0.02
CA ALA A 78 -0.51 -5.72 -0.96
C ALA A 78 -0.41 -6.22 -2.41
N LEU A 79 0.26 -7.37 -2.65
CA LEU A 79 0.30 -8.01 -3.96
C LEU A 79 -1.09 -8.30 -4.53
N GLY A 80 -2.09 -8.48 -3.66
CA GLY A 80 -3.48 -8.70 -4.06
C GLY A 80 -4.09 -7.59 -4.93
N LEU A 81 -3.46 -6.43 -5.01
CA LEU A 81 -3.86 -5.32 -5.90
C LEU A 81 -3.27 -5.45 -7.31
N LEU A 82 -2.39 -6.43 -7.57
CA LEU A 82 -1.64 -6.58 -8.82
C LEU A 82 -2.23 -7.71 -9.69
N SER A 83 -3.54 -7.64 -9.98
CA SER A 83 -4.21 -8.65 -10.81
C SER A 83 -3.54 -8.78 -12.17
N GLY A 84 -3.30 -10.04 -12.60
CA GLY A 84 -2.67 -10.35 -13.89
C GLY A 84 -1.16 -10.12 -13.93
N ASN A 85 -0.52 -9.70 -12.82
CA ASN A 85 0.93 -9.55 -12.76
C ASN A 85 1.59 -10.86 -12.32
N VAL A 86 2.38 -11.47 -13.23
CA VAL A 86 3.02 -12.77 -13.02
C VAL A 86 4.05 -12.75 -11.88
N GLU A 87 4.78 -11.64 -11.69
CA GLU A 87 5.76 -11.52 -10.60
C GLU A 87 5.07 -11.49 -9.23
N ALA A 88 3.95 -10.75 -9.14
CA ALA A 88 3.14 -10.70 -7.92
C ALA A 88 2.54 -12.06 -7.59
N GLU A 89 1.97 -12.76 -8.60
CA GLU A 89 1.40 -14.09 -8.44
C GLU A 89 2.44 -15.10 -7.96
N ASN A 90 3.59 -15.18 -8.61
CA ASN A 90 4.68 -16.09 -8.21
C ASN A 90 5.22 -15.76 -6.82
N SER A 91 5.31 -14.48 -6.46
CA SER A 91 5.73 -14.06 -5.13
C SER A 91 4.73 -14.47 -4.06
N ALA A 92 3.43 -14.34 -4.34
CA ALA A 92 2.37 -14.79 -3.43
C ALA A 92 2.33 -16.32 -3.31
N ILE A 93 2.49 -17.06 -4.40
CA ILE A 93 2.60 -18.54 -4.38
C ILE A 93 3.77 -18.96 -3.49
N SER A 94 4.95 -18.35 -3.67
CA SER A 94 6.12 -18.65 -2.83
C SER A 94 5.89 -18.34 -1.35
N ALA A 95 5.09 -17.31 -1.04
CA ALA A 95 4.76 -16.92 0.32
C ALA A 95 3.77 -17.88 1.02
N LEU A 96 3.10 -18.78 0.29
CA LEU A 96 2.30 -19.87 0.88
C LEU A 96 3.16 -20.85 1.69
N GLU A 97 4.46 -20.88 1.45
CA GLU A 97 5.43 -21.74 2.16
C GLU A 97 6.16 -21.00 3.31
N ASP A 98 5.77 -19.75 3.62
CA ASP A 98 6.42 -19.01 4.71
C ASP A 98 6.25 -19.74 6.05
N LYS A 99 7.30 -19.70 6.86
CA LYS A 99 7.28 -20.29 8.21
C LYS A 99 6.21 -19.71 9.14
N ASN A 100 5.75 -18.47 8.88
CA ASN A 100 4.76 -17.77 9.70
C ASN A 100 3.37 -17.87 9.07
N ALA A 101 2.39 -18.32 9.86
CA ALA A 101 1.02 -18.52 9.41
C ALA A 101 0.36 -17.23 8.89
N SER A 102 0.64 -16.07 9.51
CA SER A 102 0.05 -14.79 9.04
C SER A 102 0.52 -14.41 7.64
N VAL A 103 1.76 -14.79 7.27
CA VAL A 103 2.28 -14.58 5.91
C VAL A 103 1.60 -15.53 4.93
N ARG A 104 1.45 -16.83 5.29
CA ARG A 104 0.73 -17.80 4.46
C ARG A 104 -0.74 -17.41 4.27
N THR A 105 -1.40 -16.93 5.34
CA THR A 105 -2.79 -16.40 5.27
C THR A 105 -2.88 -15.21 4.32
N ALA A 106 -1.92 -14.27 4.42
CA ALA A 106 -1.87 -13.11 3.53
C ALA A 106 -1.64 -13.52 2.07
N ALA A 107 -0.80 -14.55 1.84
CA ALA A 107 -0.50 -15.09 0.52
C ALA A 107 -1.76 -15.72 -0.13
N ALA A 108 -2.43 -16.61 0.62
CA ALA A 108 -3.68 -17.20 0.15
C ALA A 108 -4.70 -16.13 -0.23
N ALA A 109 -4.87 -15.12 0.65
CA ALA A 109 -5.78 -14.01 0.40
C ALA A 109 -5.42 -13.15 -0.82
N ALA A 110 -4.13 -12.85 -1.00
CA ALA A 110 -3.67 -12.08 -2.14
C ALA A 110 -3.95 -12.80 -3.46
N LEU A 111 -3.73 -14.11 -3.52
CA LEU A 111 -4.02 -14.94 -4.70
C LEU A 111 -5.51 -14.93 -5.07
N GLY A 112 -6.40 -15.01 -4.08
CA GLY A 112 -7.83 -14.87 -4.31
C GLY A 112 -8.22 -13.49 -4.83
N SER A 113 -7.66 -12.43 -4.23
CA SER A 113 -7.91 -11.04 -4.65
C SER A 113 -7.42 -10.73 -6.07
N MET A 114 -6.31 -11.37 -6.49
CA MET A 114 -5.77 -11.26 -7.85
C MET A 114 -6.56 -12.08 -8.88
N HIS A 115 -7.47 -12.94 -8.45
CA HIS A 115 -8.11 -13.97 -9.31
C HIS A 115 -7.08 -14.85 -10.02
N ALA A 116 -6.06 -15.30 -9.28
CA ALA A 116 -4.91 -16.03 -9.77
C ALA A 116 -5.28 -17.49 -10.10
N GLU A 117 -5.81 -17.75 -11.29
CA GLU A 117 -6.27 -19.07 -11.74
C GLU A 117 -5.16 -20.13 -11.72
N HIS A 118 -3.90 -19.73 -12.00
CA HIS A 118 -2.75 -20.63 -11.97
C HIS A 118 -2.36 -21.07 -10.55
N ALA A 119 -2.80 -20.34 -9.52
CA ALA A 119 -2.48 -20.63 -8.13
C ALA A 119 -3.42 -21.68 -7.48
N LYS A 120 -4.46 -22.19 -8.20
CA LYS A 120 -5.44 -23.14 -7.65
C LYS A 120 -4.78 -24.33 -6.97
N ILE A 121 -3.86 -25.00 -7.65
CA ILE A 121 -3.15 -26.18 -7.09
C ILE A 121 -2.38 -25.80 -5.82
N ALA A 122 -1.71 -24.65 -5.79
CA ALA A 122 -0.99 -24.20 -4.62
C ALA A 122 -1.95 -23.87 -3.45
N LEU A 123 -3.11 -23.29 -3.73
CA LEU A 123 -4.16 -23.03 -2.75
C LEU A 123 -4.81 -24.33 -2.23
N GLU A 124 -4.99 -25.34 -3.09
CA GLU A 124 -5.47 -26.67 -2.68
C GLU A 124 -4.51 -27.34 -1.70
N ASN A 125 -3.20 -27.25 -1.96
CA ASN A 125 -2.17 -27.82 -1.08
C ASN A 125 -2.19 -27.21 0.33
N VAL A 126 -2.46 -25.93 0.46
CA VAL A 126 -2.52 -25.28 1.78
C VAL A 126 -3.86 -25.46 2.50
N LEU A 127 -4.82 -26.17 1.93
CA LEU A 127 -5.97 -26.66 2.68
C LEU A 127 -5.58 -27.69 3.75
N GLU A 128 -4.38 -28.26 3.67
CA GLU A 128 -3.80 -29.15 4.69
C GLU A 128 -2.96 -28.40 5.74
N ASP A 129 -2.92 -27.06 5.71
CA ASP A 129 -2.13 -26.27 6.66
C ASP A 129 -2.59 -26.53 8.10
N PRO A 130 -1.63 -26.65 9.07
CA PRO A 130 -1.97 -26.85 10.47
C PRO A 130 -2.71 -25.65 11.08
N GLU A 131 -2.61 -24.46 10.48
CA GLU A 131 -3.25 -23.26 10.98
C GLU A 131 -4.60 -23.01 10.32
N PRO A 132 -5.71 -23.02 11.07
CA PRO A 132 -7.06 -22.85 10.53
C PRO A 132 -7.27 -21.55 9.72
N ALA A 133 -6.56 -20.48 10.09
CA ALA A 133 -6.62 -19.21 9.38
C ALA A 133 -6.14 -19.32 7.93
N VAL A 134 -5.07 -20.11 7.70
CA VAL A 134 -4.53 -20.37 6.37
C VAL A 134 -5.53 -21.19 5.54
N VAL A 135 -6.10 -22.26 6.14
CA VAL A 135 -7.10 -23.10 5.48
C VAL A 135 -8.33 -22.29 5.05
N LEU A 136 -8.85 -21.43 5.95
CA LEU A 136 -10.01 -20.59 5.63
C LEU A 136 -9.67 -19.53 4.56
N ALA A 137 -8.49 -18.95 4.59
CA ALA A 137 -8.06 -18.01 3.56
C ALA A 137 -7.93 -18.69 2.19
N ALA A 138 -7.34 -19.89 2.13
CA ALA A 138 -7.24 -20.68 0.91
C ALA A 138 -8.61 -21.10 0.38
N ALA A 139 -9.50 -21.59 1.26
CA ALA A 139 -10.85 -21.94 0.90
C ALA A 139 -11.65 -20.75 0.34
N ASN A 140 -11.52 -19.57 0.96
CA ASN A 140 -12.13 -18.35 0.43
C ASN A 140 -11.58 -17.98 -0.95
N SER A 141 -10.30 -18.12 -1.14
CA SER A 141 -9.66 -17.81 -2.43
C SER A 141 -10.06 -18.79 -3.52
N LEU A 142 -10.15 -20.09 -3.21
CA LEU A 142 -10.71 -21.10 -4.11
C LEU A 142 -12.18 -20.81 -4.46
N LEU A 143 -12.97 -20.34 -3.48
CA LEU A 143 -14.34 -19.89 -3.72
C LEU A 143 -14.41 -18.74 -4.72
N LEU A 144 -13.54 -17.73 -4.56
CA LEU A 144 -13.42 -16.60 -5.48
C LEU A 144 -12.98 -17.03 -6.89
N LEU A 145 -12.21 -18.12 -6.99
CA LEU A 145 -11.77 -18.74 -8.23
C LEU A 145 -12.78 -19.79 -8.77
N HIS A 146 -13.99 -19.83 -8.20
CA HIS A 146 -15.06 -20.78 -8.57
C HIS A 146 -14.66 -22.25 -8.46
N ASP A 147 -13.75 -22.58 -7.54
CA ASP A 147 -13.33 -23.94 -7.27
C ASP A 147 -14.25 -24.63 -6.26
N SER A 148 -14.63 -25.88 -6.56
CA SER A 148 -15.57 -26.64 -5.71
C SER A 148 -15.02 -26.97 -4.32
N LEU A 149 -13.69 -27.09 -4.16
CA LEU A 149 -13.09 -27.36 -2.84
C LEU A 149 -13.33 -26.24 -1.85
N GLY A 150 -13.35 -24.98 -2.30
CA GLY A 150 -13.71 -23.85 -1.45
C GLY A 150 -15.11 -24.01 -0.85
N TYR A 151 -16.09 -24.43 -1.67
CA TYR A 151 -17.46 -24.70 -1.20
C TYR A 151 -17.52 -25.87 -0.23
N ASP A 152 -16.78 -26.95 -0.50
CA ASP A 152 -16.76 -28.13 0.36
C ASP A 152 -16.22 -27.84 1.75
N ILE A 153 -15.19 -27.00 1.88
CA ILE A 153 -14.68 -26.54 3.17
C ILE A 153 -15.73 -25.72 3.93
N TYR A 154 -16.36 -24.72 3.29
CA TYR A 154 -17.38 -23.90 3.96
C TYR A 154 -18.63 -24.72 4.30
N PHE A 155 -19.04 -25.67 3.46
CA PHE A 155 -20.11 -26.60 3.78
C PHE A 155 -19.79 -27.44 5.02
N ALA A 156 -18.57 -27.97 5.07
CA ALA A 156 -18.10 -28.77 6.20
C ALA A 156 -18.03 -27.96 7.51
N VAL A 157 -17.60 -26.71 7.42
CA VAL A 157 -17.60 -25.78 8.59
C VAL A 157 -19.03 -25.51 9.07
N LEU A 158 -19.98 -25.31 8.15
CA LEU A 158 -21.36 -24.99 8.46
C LEU A 158 -22.12 -26.18 9.09
N THR A 159 -21.97 -27.36 8.53
CA THR A 159 -22.73 -28.56 8.94
C THR A 159 -22.02 -29.37 10.02
N GLY A 160 -20.70 -29.20 10.16
CA GLY A 160 -19.85 -30.07 10.94
C GLY A 160 -19.59 -31.45 10.28
N GLU A 161 -20.02 -31.63 9.04
CA GLU A 161 -19.89 -32.86 8.26
C GLU A 161 -19.06 -32.62 7.01
N GLY A 162 -17.98 -33.38 6.83
CA GLY A 162 -17.22 -33.37 5.57
C GLY A 162 -17.96 -34.16 4.51
N ARG A 163 -18.01 -33.65 3.27
CA ARG A 163 -18.42 -34.49 2.12
C ARG A 163 -17.37 -35.59 1.93
N ALA A 164 -17.83 -36.84 2.08
CA ALA A 164 -17.01 -38.00 2.43
C ALA A 164 -15.96 -38.46 1.40
N ASP A 165 -15.86 -37.86 0.23
CA ASP A 165 -15.10 -38.45 -0.87
C ASP A 165 -13.62 -37.99 -0.94
N LYS A 166 -13.19 -37.03 -0.13
CA LYS A 166 -11.78 -36.58 -0.08
C LYS A 166 -11.30 -36.55 1.35
N GLY A 167 -10.48 -37.55 1.71
CA GLY A 167 -9.96 -37.78 3.09
C GLY A 167 -9.15 -36.64 3.72
N LEU A 168 -8.97 -35.55 2.99
CA LEU A 168 -8.22 -34.34 3.35
C LEU A 168 -8.86 -33.49 4.45
N ILE A 169 -10.20 -33.55 4.58
CA ILE A 169 -10.96 -32.54 5.34
C ILE A 169 -11.18 -32.92 6.81
N LYS A 170 -11.06 -34.19 7.19
CA LYS A 170 -11.48 -34.65 8.51
C LYS A 170 -10.60 -34.13 9.66
N GLY A 171 -9.29 -34.05 9.46
CA GLY A 171 -8.35 -33.56 10.48
C GLY A 171 -8.48 -32.06 10.69
N GLN A 172 -8.63 -31.28 9.60
CA GLN A 172 -8.81 -29.83 9.65
C GLN A 172 -10.18 -29.44 10.20
N LEU A 173 -11.22 -30.23 9.88
CA LEU A 173 -12.56 -30.00 10.41
C LEU A 173 -12.61 -30.05 11.94
N ASP A 174 -11.88 -30.95 12.54
CA ASP A 174 -11.82 -31.07 14.02
C ASP A 174 -11.13 -29.84 14.64
N THR A 175 -10.14 -29.27 13.95
CA THR A 175 -9.49 -28.01 14.34
C THR A 175 -10.42 -26.82 14.16
N LEU A 176 -11.16 -26.76 13.05
CA LEU A 176 -12.15 -25.72 12.76
C LEU A 176 -13.39 -25.78 13.64
N LYS A 177 -13.74 -26.97 14.17
CA LYS A 177 -14.84 -27.16 15.14
C LYS A 177 -14.51 -26.62 16.54
N ASN A 178 -13.25 -26.32 16.83
CA ASN A 178 -12.88 -25.79 18.13
C ASN A 178 -13.33 -24.31 18.23
N LYS A 179 -14.50 -24.11 18.87
CA LYS A 179 -15.14 -22.79 19.06
C LYS A 179 -14.21 -21.73 19.65
N LYS A 180 -13.24 -22.15 20.47
CA LYS A 180 -12.30 -21.23 21.13
C LYS A 180 -11.22 -20.74 20.16
N GLN A 181 -10.75 -21.59 19.26
CA GLN A 181 -9.84 -21.23 18.18
C GLN A 181 -10.55 -20.40 17.11
N MET A 182 -11.77 -20.79 16.73
CA MET A 182 -12.58 -20.02 15.77
C MET A 182 -12.94 -18.61 16.28
N ALA A 183 -13.23 -18.46 17.58
CA ALA A 183 -13.47 -17.15 18.18
C ALA A 183 -12.21 -16.28 18.15
N LYS A 184 -11.04 -16.85 18.37
CA LYS A 184 -9.74 -16.17 18.28
C LYS A 184 -9.43 -15.74 16.84
N LEU A 185 -9.64 -16.63 15.86
CA LEU A 185 -9.47 -16.35 14.45
C LEU A 185 -10.41 -15.24 13.93
N GLY A 186 -11.68 -15.29 14.36
CA GLY A 186 -12.67 -14.27 13.98
C GLY A 186 -12.36 -12.89 14.56
N PHE A 187 -11.68 -12.84 15.69
CA PHE A 187 -11.41 -11.58 16.41
C PHE A 187 -10.04 -10.96 16.06
N GLU A 188 -9.00 -11.76 15.85
CA GLU A 188 -7.65 -11.25 15.65
C GLU A 188 -7.21 -11.22 14.17
N GLU A 189 -7.65 -12.16 13.34
CA GLU A 189 -7.16 -12.31 11.96
C GLU A 189 -8.25 -12.28 10.88
N GLY A 190 -9.50 -12.67 11.21
CA GLY A 190 -10.62 -12.70 10.26
C GLY A 190 -11.20 -11.33 9.90
N ILE A 191 -10.92 -10.31 10.70
CA ILE A 191 -11.45 -8.94 10.53
C ILE A 191 -10.86 -8.23 9.31
N GLY A 192 -9.71 -8.68 8.80
CA GLY A 192 -9.09 -8.09 7.61
C GLY A 192 -9.79 -8.44 6.29
N PHE A 193 -10.60 -9.50 6.27
CA PHE A 193 -11.22 -10.02 5.04
C PHE A 193 -12.58 -9.40 4.71
N ILE A 194 -13.36 -9.06 5.73
CA ILE A 194 -14.68 -8.47 5.52
C ILE A 194 -14.68 -7.11 6.23
N PRO A 195 -14.77 -5.99 5.50
CA PRO A 195 -14.94 -4.68 6.13
C PRO A 195 -16.14 -4.75 7.08
N PHE A 196 -15.92 -4.53 8.38
CA PHE A 196 -16.95 -4.54 9.44
C PHE A 196 -17.56 -5.88 9.88
N ALA A 197 -17.27 -7.03 9.27
CA ALA A 197 -17.91 -8.30 9.64
C ALA A 197 -17.54 -8.78 11.06
N GLY A 198 -16.40 -8.35 11.60
CA GLY A 198 -15.99 -8.67 12.98
C GLY A 198 -16.38 -7.65 14.05
N MET A 199 -16.88 -6.49 13.66
CA MET A 199 -17.33 -5.48 14.61
C MET A 199 -18.83 -5.66 14.86
N GLY A 200 -19.20 -6.20 16.03
CA GLY A 200 -20.59 -6.18 16.47
C GLY A 200 -21.12 -4.73 16.53
N TYR A 201 -22.43 -4.57 16.48
CA TYR A 201 -23.13 -3.27 16.47
C TYR A 201 -22.62 -2.30 17.56
N GLU A 202 -22.35 -2.79 18.77
CA GLU A 202 -21.85 -1.95 19.87
C GLU A 202 -20.39 -1.49 19.64
N ALA A 203 -19.54 -2.31 19.06
CA ALA A 203 -18.18 -1.91 18.67
C ALA A 203 -18.21 -0.88 17.53
N PHE A 204 -19.06 -1.07 16.53
CA PHE A 204 -19.31 -0.09 15.47
C PHE A 204 -19.77 1.24 16.04
N LYS A 205 -20.73 1.23 16.96
CA LYS A 205 -21.26 2.42 17.63
C LYS A 205 -20.18 3.18 18.44
N THR A 206 -19.31 2.43 19.15
CA THR A 206 -18.24 3.02 19.95
C THR A 206 -17.16 3.64 19.06
N VAL A 207 -16.76 2.95 17.98
CA VAL A 207 -15.78 3.44 17.01
C VAL A 207 -16.30 4.71 16.31
N THR A 208 -17.54 4.70 15.85
CA THR A 208 -18.14 5.86 15.13
C THR A 208 -18.38 7.07 16.04
N LYS A 209 -18.51 6.87 17.35
CA LYS A 209 -18.71 7.97 18.30
C LYS A 209 -17.44 8.79 18.54
N ASN A 210 -16.28 8.14 18.59
CA ASN A 210 -15.00 8.75 18.94
C ASN A 210 -14.00 8.83 17.78
N ASP A 211 -14.11 7.96 16.77
CA ASP A 211 -13.24 7.91 15.61
C ASP A 211 -14.03 7.50 14.35
N SER A 212 -14.17 8.43 13.42
CA SER A 212 -14.85 8.19 12.14
C SER A 212 -13.97 7.52 11.07
N SER A 213 -12.70 7.20 11.38
CA SER A 213 -11.77 6.69 10.37
C SER A 213 -12.18 5.36 9.75
N PRO A 214 -12.75 4.37 10.49
CA PRO A 214 -13.24 3.14 9.86
C PRO A 214 -14.39 3.38 8.88
N LEU A 215 -15.30 4.28 9.23
CA LEU A 215 -16.41 4.63 8.35
C LEU A 215 -15.92 5.34 7.08
N ARG A 216 -14.96 6.27 7.21
CA ARG A 216 -14.36 6.95 6.05
C ARG A 216 -13.55 6.02 5.18
N ALA A 217 -12.82 5.06 5.78
CA ALA A 217 -12.11 4.02 5.04
C ALA A 217 -13.08 3.12 4.24
N ALA A 218 -14.20 2.73 4.84
CA ALA A 218 -15.23 1.98 4.13
C ALA A 218 -15.87 2.79 3.01
N ALA A 219 -16.17 4.07 3.25
CA ALA A 219 -16.68 4.95 2.22
C ALA A 219 -15.72 5.05 1.02
N ALA A 220 -14.41 5.17 1.26
CA ALA A 220 -13.42 5.19 0.19
C ALA A 220 -13.48 3.90 -0.67
N LYS A 221 -13.61 2.73 -0.05
CA LYS A 221 -13.73 1.45 -0.77
C LYS A 221 -15.03 1.37 -1.59
N GLN A 222 -16.14 1.83 -1.06
CA GLN A 222 -17.43 1.85 -1.80
C GLN A 222 -17.40 2.78 -3.01
N LEU A 223 -16.60 3.84 -2.95
CA LEU A 223 -16.46 4.82 -4.01
C LEU A 223 -15.42 4.43 -5.08
N ALA A 224 -14.79 3.27 -4.97
CA ALA A 224 -13.76 2.82 -5.91
C ALA A 224 -14.21 2.87 -7.37
N HIS A 225 -15.44 2.46 -7.65
CA HIS A 225 -16.00 2.38 -9.01
C HIS A 225 -16.93 3.53 -9.40
N ASP A 226 -17.06 4.56 -8.54
CA ASP A 226 -17.86 5.74 -8.88
C ASP A 226 -17.17 6.58 -9.96
N PRO A 227 -17.80 6.81 -11.13
CA PRO A 227 -17.17 7.50 -12.25
C PRO A 227 -17.05 9.01 -12.06
N ASP A 228 -17.65 9.61 -11.03
CA ASP A 228 -17.64 11.05 -10.80
C ASP A 228 -16.19 11.55 -10.58
N PRO A 229 -15.71 12.55 -11.36
CA PRO A 229 -14.41 13.18 -11.15
C PRO A 229 -14.23 13.78 -9.74
N ALA A 230 -15.32 14.21 -9.08
CA ALA A 230 -15.26 14.71 -7.73
C ALA A 230 -14.84 13.60 -6.75
N THR A 231 -15.30 12.37 -6.97
CA THR A 231 -14.90 11.19 -6.21
C THR A 231 -13.41 10.89 -6.37
N THR A 232 -12.89 10.98 -7.59
CA THR A 232 -11.44 10.81 -7.82
C THR A 232 -10.63 11.81 -7.01
N LYS A 233 -11.03 13.10 -7.03
CA LYS A 233 -10.37 14.14 -6.22
C LYS A 233 -10.46 13.86 -4.72
N ALA A 234 -11.62 13.39 -4.25
CA ALA A 234 -11.82 13.02 -2.85
C ALA A 234 -10.94 11.85 -2.42
N LEU A 235 -10.81 10.80 -3.25
CA LEU A 235 -9.93 9.66 -3.01
C LEU A 235 -8.46 10.09 -2.96
N VAL A 236 -8.01 10.92 -3.91
CA VAL A 236 -6.65 11.48 -3.88
C VAL A 236 -6.41 12.32 -2.62
N ALA A 237 -7.35 13.15 -2.21
CA ALA A 237 -7.24 13.89 -0.95
C ALA A 237 -7.16 12.93 0.26
N ALA A 238 -7.93 11.84 0.26
CA ALA A 238 -7.95 10.84 1.31
C ALA A 238 -6.62 10.06 1.45
N THR A 239 -5.78 9.99 0.41
CA THR A 239 -4.41 9.42 0.53
C THR A 239 -3.49 10.23 1.47
N LYS A 240 -3.89 11.43 1.85
CA LYS A 240 -3.18 12.34 2.77
C LYS A 240 -3.88 12.48 4.13
N ASP A 241 -4.87 11.64 4.42
CA ASP A 241 -5.61 11.70 5.67
C ASP A 241 -4.70 11.45 6.88
N LYS A 242 -5.04 12.05 8.03
CA LYS A 242 -4.31 11.86 9.28
C LYS A 242 -4.34 10.41 9.76
N LYS A 243 -5.38 9.67 9.43
CA LYS A 243 -5.60 8.28 9.84
C LYS A 243 -5.13 7.33 8.75
N TRP A 244 -4.19 6.47 9.09
CA TRP A 244 -3.59 5.52 8.16
C TRP A 244 -4.62 4.59 7.48
N GLN A 245 -5.68 4.22 8.21
CA GLN A 245 -6.76 3.37 7.68
C GLN A 245 -7.44 4.02 6.46
N VAL A 246 -7.65 5.33 6.52
CA VAL A 246 -8.26 6.08 5.42
C VAL A 246 -7.28 6.20 4.25
N ARG A 247 -5.99 6.46 4.54
CA ARG A 247 -4.95 6.52 3.49
C ARG A 247 -4.84 5.19 2.73
N ALA A 248 -4.75 4.07 3.46
CA ALA A 248 -4.67 2.74 2.86
C ALA A 248 -5.91 2.41 2.01
N ALA A 249 -7.11 2.63 2.54
CA ALA A 249 -8.37 2.38 1.83
C ALA A 249 -8.52 3.25 0.57
N ALA A 250 -8.05 4.50 0.61
CA ALA A 250 -8.06 5.37 -0.56
C ALA A 250 -7.12 4.87 -1.66
N LEU A 251 -5.94 4.37 -1.30
CA LEU A 251 -4.98 3.77 -2.24
C LEU A 251 -5.52 2.48 -2.86
N GLU A 252 -6.17 1.62 -2.06
CA GLU A 252 -6.85 0.42 -2.57
C GLU A 252 -7.96 0.79 -3.56
N ALA A 253 -8.77 1.80 -3.24
CA ALA A 253 -9.81 2.29 -4.14
C ALA A 253 -9.25 2.90 -5.43
N ILE A 254 -8.14 3.64 -5.35
CA ILE A 254 -7.47 4.21 -6.52
C ILE A 254 -6.89 3.11 -7.41
N ALA A 255 -6.31 2.04 -6.84
CA ALA A 255 -5.81 0.92 -7.62
C ALA A 255 -6.91 0.27 -8.50
N GLN A 256 -8.14 0.16 -7.95
CA GLN A 256 -9.30 -0.41 -8.67
C GLN A 256 -9.88 0.50 -9.76
N ARG A 257 -9.43 1.75 -9.85
CA ARG A 257 -9.91 2.69 -10.88
C ARG A 257 -9.15 2.58 -12.19
N ASP A 258 -8.02 1.92 -12.21
CA ASP A 258 -7.17 1.74 -13.40
C ASP A 258 -6.82 3.07 -14.10
N ASP A 259 -6.71 4.17 -13.34
CA ASP A 259 -6.40 5.48 -13.88
C ASP A 259 -4.91 5.83 -13.67
N ARG A 260 -4.11 5.51 -14.69
CA ARG A 260 -2.66 5.80 -14.69
C ARG A 260 -2.33 7.28 -14.44
N SER A 261 -3.23 8.21 -14.76
CA SER A 261 -2.97 9.64 -14.59
C SER A 261 -2.74 10.03 -13.13
N LEU A 262 -3.22 9.22 -12.18
CA LEU A 262 -3.11 9.46 -10.73
C LEU A 262 -1.73 9.13 -10.16
N LEU A 263 -0.83 8.50 -10.93
CA LEU A 263 0.52 8.09 -10.47
C LEU A 263 1.29 9.20 -9.76
N ARG A 264 1.29 10.41 -10.34
CA ARG A 264 2.02 11.56 -9.77
C ARG A 264 1.48 11.95 -8.40
N GLU A 265 0.18 11.84 -8.21
CA GLU A 265 -0.50 12.30 -7.02
C GLU A 265 -0.36 11.32 -5.86
N ILE A 266 -0.27 10.01 -6.17
CA ILE A 266 -0.14 8.94 -5.15
C ILE A 266 1.31 8.52 -4.86
N ALA A 267 2.27 8.82 -5.76
CA ALA A 267 3.67 8.47 -5.58
C ALA A 267 4.27 8.92 -4.23
N PRO A 268 3.91 10.08 -3.65
CA PRO A 268 4.41 10.45 -2.32
C PRO A 268 4.04 9.47 -1.20
N ALA A 269 2.98 8.67 -1.35
CA ALA A 269 2.60 7.66 -0.36
C ALA A 269 3.57 6.46 -0.30
N LEU A 270 4.50 6.32 -1.26
CA LEU A 270 5.60 5.36 -1.20
C LEU A 270 6.54 5.60 -0.02
N ASP A 271 6.54 6.80 0.53
CA ASP A 271 7.37 7.20 1.68
C ASP A 271 6.54 7.34 2.98
N ASP A 272 5.34 6.75 3.03
CA ASP A 272 4.49 6.81 4.23
C ASP A 272 5.16 6.14 5.43
N GLU A 273 4.98 6.75 6.61
CA GLU A 273 5.53 6.24 7.87
C GLU A 273 4.96 4.88 8.29
N LYS A 274 3.73 4.55 7.87
CA LYS A 274 3.05 3.29 8.18
C LYS A 274 3.33 2.25 7.10
N ASP A 275 3.90 1.12 7.51
CA ASP A 275 4.23 0.03 6.60
C ASP A 275 3.03 -0.42 5.75
N VAL A 276 1.85 -0.54 6.36
CA VAL A 276 0.63 -0.92 5.63
C VAL A 276 0.28 0.07 4.51
N VAL A 277 0.40 1.37 4.76
CA VAL A 277 0.13 2.40 3.74
C VAL A 277 1.21 2.37 2.67
N ARG A 278 2.48 2.26 3.08
CA ARG A 278 3.62 2.22 2.15
C ARG A 278 3.55 1.03 1.20
N PHE A 279 3.24 -0.18 1.69
CA PHE A 279 3.09 -1.37 0.83
C PHE A 279 1.85 -1.29 -0.06
N THR A 280 0.72 -0.79 0.45
CA THR A 280 -0.47 -0.56 -0.38
C THR A 280 -0.20 0.48 -1.48
N ALA A 281 0.51 1.56 -1.15
CA ALA A 281 0.94 2.56 -2.12
C ALA A 281 1.87 1.95 -3.18
N ALA A 282 2.81 1.11 -2.74
CA ALA A 282 3.73 0.43 -3.65
C ALA A 282 2.97 -0.47 -4.64
N ALA A 283 2.02 -1.28 -4.16
CA ALA A 283 1.20 -2.10 -5.05
C ALA A 283 0.34 -1.25 -6.00
N CYS A 284 -0.30 -0.19 -5.49
CA CYS A 284 -1.10 0.72 -6.32
C CYS A 284 -0.24 1.42 -7.39
N VAL A 285 0.94 1.94 -7.02
CA VAL A 285 1.86 2.59 -7.98
C VAL A 285 2.40 1.59 -8.99
N ALA A 286 2.78 0.38 -8.58
CA ALA A 286 3.22 -0.68 -9.47
C ALA A 286 2.12 -1.02 -10.48
N HIS A 287 0.90 -1.29 -10.01
CA HIS A 287 -0.26 -1.57 -10.85
C HIS A 287 -0.50 -0.47 -11.90
N LEU A 288 -0.65 0.77 -11.46
CA LEU A 288 -0.92 1.88 -12.37
C LEU A 288 0.24 2.18 -13.33
N SER A 289 1.49 1.85 -12.95
CA SER A 289 2.66 2.03 -13.82
C SER A 289 2.68 1.05 -14.99
N GLU A 290 2.09 -0.13 -14.83
CA GLU A 290 2.01 -1.17 -15.87
C GLU A 290 0.87 -0.95 -16.86
N LEU A 291 -0.11 -0.11 -16.52
CA LEU A 291 -1.20 0.22 -17.41
C LEU A 291 -0.67 1.00 -18.63
N PRO A 292 -1.26 0.79 -19.84
CA PRO A 292 -0.86 1.52 -21.03
C PRO A 292 -1.06 3.03 -20.85
N SER A 293 -0.10 3.80 -21.35
CA SER A 293 -0.27 5.25 -21.43
C SER A 293 -1.27 5.60 -22.53
N LYS A 294 -2.04 6.67 -22.34
CA LYS A 294 -2.94 7.19 -23.40
C LYS A 294 -2.20 7.53 -24.71
N ASN A 295 -0.88 7.65 -24.64
CA ASN A 295 -0.01 7.96 -25.78
C ASN A 295 0.71 6.74 -26.35
N ASP A 296 0.54 5.55 -25.73
CA ASP A 296 1.14 4.34 -26.29
C ASP A 296 0.30 3.85 -27.46
N PRO A 297 0.93 3.52 -28.62
CA PRO A 297 0.20 2.95 -29.74
C PRO A 297 -0.48 1.66 -29.27
N ALA A 298 -1.77 1.53 -29.59
CA ALA A 298 -2.58 0.37 -29.21
C ALA A 298 -1.83 -0.92 -29.55
N LYS A 299 -1.47 -1.70 -28.53
CA LYS A 299 -0.84 -3.00 -28.71
C LYS A 299 -1.81 -3.87 -29.51
N PRO A 300 -1.40 -4.45 -30.66
CA PRO A 300 -2.31 -5.27 -31.47
C PRO A 300 -2.87 -6.38 -30.60
N ALA A 301 -4.19 -6.59 -30.68
CA ALA A 301 -4.87 -7.67 -29.98
C ALA A 301 -4.15 -8.99 -30.34
N LYS A 302 -3.75 -9.75 -29.34
CA LYS A 302 -3.22 -11.10 -29.57
C LYS A 302 -4.30 -11.93 -30.26
N PRO A 303 -3.94 -12.68 -31.32
CA PRO A 303 -4.86 -13.55 -32.04
C PRO A 303 -5.39 -14.69 -31.17
#